data_9c5f26cd1fc0a58b352b73d5db46344f
#
_entry.id   9c5f26cd1fc0a58b352b73d5db46344f
#
_cell.length_a   1.000
_cell.length_b   1.000
_cell.length_c   1.000
_cell.angle_alpha   90.00
_cell.angle_beta   90.00
_cell.angle_gamma   90.00
#
_symmetry.space_group_name_H-M   'P 1'
#
loop_
_entity.id
_entity.type
_entity.pdbx_description
1 polymer ?
#
loop_
_entity_poly.entity_id
_entity_poly.type
_entity_poly.pdbx_seq_one_letter_code
_entity_poly.pdbx_strand_id
1 'polypeptide(L)'
;LVVGRGYPIAQTQTAEKTPTTIYHYRDGMKEPFLFQFLFTMTGRLVMYTVMLYLFPLNPDFTVDSQFISLMIALTGIPGTILGIILAKKLKRQLSLFRFSGVAQSVLFFAMLLTSSGTVATVCAILLGFVIFISTPSLFTLPARLPGATPQKVAVILTLYWTMAYILQMVIYALVVHLANTVSWEVAMFFTGFYS
;
A
#
# COMPACT_ATOMS: atom_id res chain seq x y z
N LEU A 1 10.33 -5.60 -40.16
CA LEU A 1 10.88 -6.95 -39.88
C LEU A 1 11.97 -6.79 -38.81
N VAL A 2 11.61 -6.86 -37.52
CA VAL A 2 12.59 -6.95 -36.41
C VAL A 2 12.60 -8.39 -35.96
N VAL A 3 13.65 -9.06 -36.34
CA VAL A 3 13.94 -10.45 -35.96
C VAL A 3 14.16 -10.51 -34.46
N GLY A 4 13.36 -11.35 -33.79
CA GLY A 4 13.41 -11.58 -32.36
C GLY A 4 14.78 -12.10 -31.92
N ARG A 5 15.46 -11.38 -31.04
CA ARG A 5 16.50 -11.92 -30.19
C ARG A 5 15.81 -12.80 -29.14
N GLY A 6 15.96 -14.10 -29.28
CA GLY A 6 15.46 -15.09 -28.34
C GLY A 6 15.93 -14.75 -26.93
N TYR A 7 15.01 -14.61 -26.00
CA TYR A 7 15.32 -14.62 -24.58
C TYR A 7 16.01 -15.96 -24.27
N PRO A 8 17.12 -15.97 -23.54
CA PRO A 8 17.69 -17.23 -23.09
C PRO A 8 16.62 -17.91 -22.22
N ILE A 9 16.05 -18.97 -22.74
CA ILE A 9 15.21 -19.87 -21.96
C ILE A 9 16.11 -20.32 -20.82
N ALA A 10 15.74 -19.98 -19.58
CA ALA A 10 16.43 -20.45 -18.41
C ALA A 10 16.61 -21.95 -18.56
N GLN A 11 17.87 -22.40 -18.60
CA GLN A 11 18.17 -23.82 -18.66
C GLN A 11 17.38 -24.48 -17.54
N THR A 12 16.57 -25.44 -17.91
CA THR A 12 15.86 -26.31 -17.00
C THR A 12 16.92 -26.96 -16.12
N GLN A 13 17.19 -26.33 -14.97
CA GLN A 13 17.95 -27.01 -13.93
C GLN A 13 17.13 -28.26 -13.64
N THR A 14 17.71 -29.39 -13.94
CA THR A 14 17.20 -30.72 -13.59
C THR A 14 16.88 -30.64 -12.10
N ALA A 15 15.57 -30.49 -11.80
CA ALA A 15 15.09 -30.36 -10.43
C ALA A 15 15.46 -31.69 -9.73
N GLU A 16 16.53 -31.67 -9.00
CA GLU A 16 16.76 -32.62 -7.93
C GLU A 16 15.47 -32.57 -7.09
N LYS A 17 14.76 -33.71 -7.05
CA LYS A 17 13.50 -33.84 -6.32
C LYS A 17 13.80 -33.78 -4.83
N THR A 18 14.07 -32.56 -4.32
CA THR A 18 13.95 -32.29 -2.90
C THR A 18 12.48 -32.55 -2.53
N PRO A 19 12.19 -33.32 -1.48
CA PRO A 19 10.82 -33.59 -1.08
C PRO A 19 10.13 -32.25 -0.87
N THR A 20 9.18 -31.92 -1.75
CA THR A 20 8.39 -30.69 -1.71
C THR A 20 7.48 -30.79 -0.49
N THR A 21 7.97 -30.39 0.66
CA THR A 21 7.12 -30.15 1.83
C THR A 21 6.08 -29.12 1.40
N ILE A 22 4.84 -29.57 1.24
CA ILE A 22 3.73 -28.70 0.85
C ILE A 22 3.56 -27.66 1.95
N TYR A 23 3.80 -26.40 1.61
CA TYR A 23 3.64 -25.28 2.54
C TYR A 23 2.14 -24.94 2.63
N HIS A 24 1.54 -25.16 3.80
CA HIS A 24 0.11 -24.97 4.02
C HIS A 24 -0.23 -23.56 4.52
N TYR A 25 -1.46 -23.10 4.34
CA TYR A 25 -1.96 -21.83 4.87
C TYR A 25 -1.76 -21.70 6.38
N ARG A 26 -1.90 -22.82 7.13
CA ARG A 26 -1.67 -22.86 8.58
C ARG A 26 -0.23 -22.50 8.96
N ASP A 27 0.74 -22.83 8.12
CA ASP A 27 2.15 -22.50 8.34
C ASP A 27 2.40 -21.02 8.04
N GLY A 28 1.76 -20.48 7.00
CA GLY A 28 1.77 -19.05 6.69
C GLY A 28 1.21 -18.18 7.82
N MET A 29 0.14 -18.64 8.48
CA MET A 29 -0.45 -17.94 9.64
C MET A 29 0.46 -17.88 10.88
N LYS A 30 1.47 -18.73 10.98
CA LYS A 30 2.45 -18.73 12.08
C LYS A 30 3.66 -17.84 11.80
N GLU A 31 3.81 -17.34 10.59
CA GLU A 31 4.94 -16.48 10.21
C GLU A 31 4.80 -15.08 10.84
N PRO A 32 5.71 -14.67 11.73
CA PRO A 32 5.65 -13.34 12.35
C PRO A 32 5.69 -12.19 11.33
N PHE A 33 6.36 -12.44 10.19
CA PHE A 33 6.45 -11.50 9.08
C PHE A 33 5.07 -11.12 8.55
N LEU A 34 4.11 -12.08 8.46
CA LEU A 34 2.76 -11.82 7.97
C LEU A 34 2.08 -10.72 8.78
N PHE A 35 2.14 -10.79 10.10
CA PHE A 35 1.50 -9.82 11.00
C PHE A 35 2.19 -8.45 10.97
N GLN A 36 3.53 -8.42 10.98
CA GLN A 36 4.27 -7.16 10.84
C GLN A 36 3.95 -6.48 9.52
N PHE A 37 3.85 -7.26 8.46
CA PHE A 37 3.54 -6.79 7.13
C PHE A 37 2.11 -6.28 7.05
N LEU A 38 1.16 -7.00 7.64
CA LEU A 38 -0.24 -6.62 7.75
C LEU A 38 -0.39 -5.26 8.45
N PHE A 39 0.18 -5.12 9.65
CA PHE A 39 0.11 -3.87 10.41
C PHE A 39 0.72 -2.68 9.64
N THR A 40 1.85 -2.88 8.99
CA THR A 40 2.56 -1.80 8.28
C THR A 40 1.81 -1.34 7.03
N MET A 41 1.06 -2.23 6.38
CA MET A 41 0.45 -1.95 5.06
C MET A 41 -1.04 -1.66 5.11
N THR A 42 -1.76 -2.18 6.11
CA THR A 42 -3.22 -1.98 6.18
C THR A 42 -3.58 -0.52 6.38
N GLY A 43 -2.79 0.24 7.15
CA GLY A 43 -3.01 1.67 7.34
C GLY A 43 -3.01 2.44 6.00
N ARG A 44 -2.09 2.12 5.12
CA ARG A 44 -2.02 2.74 3.77
C ARG A 44 -3.22 2.41 2.91
N LEU A 45 -3.68 1.15 2.96
CA LEU A 45 -4.89 0.73 2.25
C LEU A 45 -6.12 1.46 2.77
N VAL A 46 -6.25 1.59 4.09
CA VAL A 46 -7.35 2.32 4.72
C VAL A 46 -7.32 3.79 4.30
N MET A 47 -6.17 4.46 4.44
CA MET A 47 -6.05 5.85 4.02
C MET A 47 -6.40 6.03 2.54
N TYR A 48 -5.87 5.20 1.65
CA TYR A 48 -6.19 5.26 0.23
C TYR A 48 -7.70 5.09 -0.03
N THR A 49 -8.32 4.13 0.64
CA THR A 49 -9.77 3.87 0.50
C THR A 49 -10.60 5.03 1.04
N VAL A 50 -10.24 5.58 2.20
CA VAL A 50 -10.90 6.76 2.76
C VAL A 50 -10.78 7.95 1.82
N MET A 51 -9.60 8.19 1.25
CA MET A 51 -9.37 9.31 0.33
C MET A 51 -10.11 9.15 -1.00
N LEU A 52 -10.36 7.93 -1.48
CA LEU A 52 -11.09 7.71 -2.73
C LEU A 52 -12.60 7.68 -2.57
N TYR A 53 -13.10 7.13 -1.47
CA TYR A 53 -14.54 6.82 -1.35
C TYR A 53 -15.26 7.65 -0.31
N LEU A 54 -14.61 8.01 0.79
CA LEU A 54 -15.23 8.77 1.86
C LEU A 54 -14.93 10.26 1.73
N PHE A 55 -13.69 10.64 1.50
CA PHE A 55 -13.27 12.04 1.42
C PHE A 55 -14.02 12.85 0.35
N PRO A 56 -14.35 12.31 -0.86
CA PRO A 56 -15.15 13.02 -1.85
C PRO A 56 -16.54 13.45 -1.37
N LEU A 57 -17.03 12.85 -0.29
CA LEU A 57 -18.33 13.17 0.31
C LEU A 57 -18.24 14.28 1.36
N ASN A 58 -17.05 14.79 1.66
CA ASN A 58 -16.88 15.87 2.63
C ASN A 58 -17.29 17.21 2.00
N PRO A 59 -18.38 17.85 2.49
CA PRO A 59 -18.89 19.09 1.89
C PRO A 59 -18.08 20.33 2.31
N ASP A 60 -17.36 20.24 3.43
CA ASP A 60 -16.78 21.41 4.11
C ASP A 60 -15.27 21.56 3.86
N PHE A 61 -14.71 20.81 2.91
CA PHE A 61 -13.30 20.94 2.62
C PHE A 61 -12.98 22.19 1.77
N THR A 62 -11.82 22.79 2.02
CA THR A 62 -11.39 24.07 1.41
C THR A 62 -11.31 24.05 -0.12
N VAL A 63 -11.16 22.87 -0.71
CA VAL A 63 -11.12 22.63 -2.16
C VAL A 63 -12.12 21.53 -2.48
N ASP A 64 -12.58 21.47 -3.74
CA ASP A 64 -13.40 20.35 -4.20
C ASP A 64 -12.74 19.00 -3.85
N SER A 65 -13.38 18.29 -2.92
CA SER A 65 -12.88 17.03 -2.38
C SER A 65 -12.81 15.92 -3.45
N GLN A 66 -13.67 16.00 -4.48
CA GLN A 66 -13.61 15.07 -5.62
C GLN A 66 -12.37 15.32 -6.46
N PHE A 67 -12.02 16.59 -6.69
CA PHE A 67 -10.79 16.95 -7.39
C PHE A 67 -9.54 16.48 -6.64
N ILE A 68 -9.49 16.65 -5.31
CA ILE A 68 -8.40 16.17 -4.46
C ILE A 68 -8.24 14.65 -4.59
N SER A 69 -9.34 13.90 -4.49
CA SER A 69 -9.32 12.44 -4.61
C SER A 69 -8.84 11.98 -5.99
N LEU A 70 -9.27 12.68 -7.06
CA LEU A 70 -8.80 12.43 -8.41
C LEU A 70 -7.28 12.67 -8.55
N MET A 71 -6.76 13.75 -7.96
CA MET A 71 -5.32 14.04 -7.98
C MET A 71 -4.52 12.96 -7.27
N ILE A 72 -4.98 12.48 -6.13
CA ILE A 72 -4.35 11.36 -5.41
C ILE A 72 -4.30 10.10 -6.28
N ALA A 73 -5.40 9.77 -6.95
CA ALA A 73 -5.47 8.59 -7.81
C ALA A 73 -4.53 8.69 -9.02
N LEU A 74 -4.54 9.82 -9.73
CA LEU A 74 -3.73 10.04 -10.93
C LEU A 74 -2.23 10.04 -10.62
N THR A 75 -1.82 10.68 -9.53
CA THR A 75 -0.41 10.76 -9.14
C THR A 75 0.13 9.44 -8.58
N GLY A 76 -0.75 8.51 -8.24
CA GLY A 76 -0.39 7.13 -7.94
C GLY A 76 0.31 6.42 -9.10
N ILE A 77 -0.02 6.75 -10.36
CA ILE A 77 0.61 6.12 -11.54
C ILE A 77 2.12 6.38 -11.58
N PRO A 78 2.60 7.64 -11.62
CA PRO A 78 4.05 7.91 -11.58
C PRO A 78 4.69 7.43 -10.27
N GLY A 79 3.98 7.46 -9.14
CA GLY A 79 4.44 6.89 -7.88
C GLY A 79 4.74 5.40 -8.00
N THR A 80 3.85 4.62 -8.62
CA THR A 80 4.06 3.19 -8.88
C THR A 80 5.25 2.94 -9.79
N ILE A 81 5.40 3.70 -10.88
CA ILE A 81 6.53 3.56 -11.82
C ILE A 81 7.86 3.79 -11.11
N LEU A 82 7.97 4.88 -10.33
CA LEU A 82 9.17 5.14 -9.54
C LEU A 82 9.39 4.05 -8.49
N GLY A 83 8.32 3.58 -7.86
CA GLY A 83 8.36 2.48 -6.89
C GLY A 83 8.96 1.20 -7.47
N ILE A 84 8.62 0.84 -8.72
CA ILE A 84 9.20 -0.33 -9.42
C ILE A 84 10.71 -0.14 -9.61
N ILE A 85 11.13 1.05 -10.00
CA ILE A 85 12.56 1.37 -10.20
C ILE A 85 13.31 1.28 -8.86
N LEU A 86 12.74 1.86 -7.81
CA LEU A 86 13.33 1.86 -6.47
C LEU A 86 13.35 0.45 -5.86
N ALA A 87 12.30 -0.35 -6.04
CA ALA A 87 12.25 -1.73 -5.55
C ALA A 87 13.38 -2.60 -6.13
N LYS A 88 13.81 -2.32 -7.38
CA LYS A 88 14.94 -3.01 -8.02
C LYS A 88 16.31 -2.50 -7.52
N LYS A 89 16.44 -1.20 -7.28
CA LYS A 89 17.73 -0.55 -6.94
C LYS A 89 18.05 -0.55 -5.46
N LEU A 90 17.05 -0.43 -4.58
CA LEU A 90 17.25 -0.28 -3.15
C LEU A 90 17.50 -1.63 -2.46
N LYS A 91 18.65 -1.77 -1.82
CA LYS A 91 18.97 -2.92 -0.96
C LYS A 91 18.12 -2.94 0.32
N ARG A 92 17.78 -1.75 0.87
CA ARG A 92 17.02 -1.58 2.12
C ARG A 92 15.59 -1.12 1.84
N GLN A 93 14.74 -2.02 1.38
CA GLN A 93 13.32 -1.70 1.09
C GLN A 93 12.54 -1.26 2.35
N LEU A 94 12.88 -1.78 3.53
CA LEU A 94 12.24 -1.37 4.79
C LEU A 94 12.39 0.12 5.09
N SER A 95 13.50 0.74 4.69
CA SER A 95 13.69 2.19 4.85
C SER A 95 12.72 2.97 3.96
N LEU A 96 12.43 2.49 2.75
CA LEU A 96 11.44 3.09 1.87
C LEU A 96 10.03 3.06 2.50
N PHE A 97 9.67 1.94 3.13
CA PHE A 97 8.39 1.82 3.83
C PHE A 97 8.27 2.79 5.00
N ARG A 98 9.30 2.89 5.85
CA ARG A 98 9.31 3.82 6.98
C ARG A 98 9.20 5.26 6.52
N PHE A 99 10.05 5.65 5.56
CA PHE A 99 10.03 7.00 5.02
C PHE A 99 8.67 7.34 4.38
N SER A 100 8.15 6.45 3.53
CA SER A 100 6.87 6.71 2.88
C SER A 100 5.70 6.70 3.85
N GLY A 101 5.73 5.93 4.96
CA GLY A 101 4.71 5.98 6.01
C GLY A 101 4.69 7.33 6.72
N VAL A 102 5.84 7.78 7.22
CA VAL A 102 5.94 9.10 7.87
C VAL A 102 5.55 10.23 6.91
N ALA A 103 6.06 10.20 5.69
CA ALA A 103 5.73 11.21 4.67
C ALA A 103 4.23 11.23 4.35
N GLN A 104 3.59 10.06 4.27
CA GLN A 104 2.16 9.92 4.04
C GLN A 104 1.34 10.58 5.14
N SER A 105 1.63 10.29 6.42
CA SER A 105 0.92 10.87 7.55
C SER A 105 1.13 12.39 7.63
N VAL A 106 2.37 12.87 7.43
CA VAL A 106 2.68 14.31 7.43
C VAL A 106 1.94 15.05 6.31
N LEU A 107 1.96 14.52 5.08
CA LEU A 107 1.27 15.13 3.95
C LEU A 107 -0.26 15.13 4.13
N PHE A 108 -0.79 14.05 4.69
CA PHE A 108 -2.22 13.94 4.99
C PHE A 108 -2.66 15.00 6.01
N PHE A 109 -1.95 15.12 7.14
CA PHE A 109 -2.28 16.15 8.13
C PHE A 109 -2.03 17.56 7.60
N ALA A 110 -0.96 17.79 6.84
CA ALA A 110 -0.71 19.09 6.21
C ALA A 110 -1.84 19.48 5.25
N MET A 111 -2.38 18.52 4.51
CA MET A 111 -3.53 18.72 3.62
C MET A 111 -4.80 19.07 4.41
N LEU A 112 -5.06 18.37 5.52
CA LEU A 112 -6.28 18.61 6.33
C LEU A 112 -6.26 19.91 7.11
N LEU A 113 -5.09 20.31 7.60
CA LEU A 113 -4.94 21.48 8.48
C LEU A 113 -4.74 22.79 7.72
N THR A 114 -4.49 22.73 6.40
CA THR A 114 -4.28 23.96 5.62
C THR A 114 -5.60 24.61 5.21
N SER A 115 -5.65 25.93 5.32
CA SER A 115 -6.73 26.75 4.75
C SER A 115 -6.47 27.16 3.28
N SER A 116 -5.28 26.85 2.73
CA SER A 116 -4.90 27.21 1.37
C SER A 116 -5.19 26.07 0.39
N GLY A 117 -6.09 26.31 -0.57
CA GLY A 117 -6.44 25.35 -1.61
C GLY A 117 -5.23 24.90 -2.45
N THR A 118 -4.28 25.79 -2.72
CA THR A 118 -3.05 25.45 -3.44
C THR A 118 -2.18 24.49 -2.64
N VAL A 119 -2.00 24.74 -1.34
CA VAL A 119 -1.21 23.84 -0.48
C VAL A 119 -1.90 22.49 -0.34
N ALA A 120 -3.21 22.46 -0.16
CA ALA A 120 -4.00 21.23 -0.11
C ALA A 120 -3.79 20.38 -1.37
N THR A 121 -3.87 21.01 -2.55
CA THR A 121 -3.67 20.34 -3.84
C THR A 121 -2.26 19.77 -4.00
N VAL A 122 -1.24 20.54 -3.63
CA VAL A 122 0.15 20.06 -3.69
C VAL A 122 0.36 18.88 -2.73
N CYS A 123 -0.16 18.96 -1.51
CA CYS A 123 -0.11 17.86 -0.55
C CYS A 123 -0.83 16.61 -1.07
N ALA A 124 -1.99 16.76 -1.73
CA ALA A 124 -2.73 15.66 -2.33
C ALA A 124 -1.93 14.96 -3.46
N ILE A 125 -1.31 15.74 -4.33
CA ILE A 125 -0.44 15.24 -5.40
C ILE A 125 0.72 14.42 -4.82
N LEU A 126 1.41 14.97 -3.82
CA LEU A 126 2.52 14.30 -3.17
C LEU A 126 2.06 13.07 -2.37
N LEU A 127 0.89 13.15 -1.73
CA LEU A 127 0.29 12.04 -0.97
C LEU A 127 0.02 10.85 -1.88
N GLY A 128 -0.65 11.05 -3.02
CA GLY A 128 -0.90 10.01 -4.00
C GLY A 128 0.38 9.35 -4.49
N PHE A 129 1.39 10.15 -4.80
CA PHE A 129 2.70 9.66 -5.19
C PHE A 129 3.36 8.80 -4.11
N VAL A 130 3.34 9.24 -2.85
CA VAL A 130 3.98 8.56 -1.71
C VAL A 130 3.26 7.27 -1.34
N ILE A 131 1.92 7.23 -1.40
CA ILE A 131 1.14 6.01 -1.15
C ILE A 131 1.60 4.88 -2.08
N PHE A 132 1.75 5.18 -3.36
CA PHE A 132 2.02 4.18 -4.38
C PHE A 132 3.49 3.83 -4.58
N ILE A 133 4.44 4.68 -4.14
CA ILE A 133 5.87 4.42 -4.32
C ILE A 133 6.36 3.15 -3.61
N SER A 134 5.74 2.78 -2.50
CA SER A 134 6.08 1.59 -1.72
C SER A 134 5.37 0.32 -2.19
N THR A 135 4.29 0.44 -2.96
CA THR A 135 3.44 -0.69 -3.39
C THR A 135 4.20 -1.79 -4.14
N PRO A 136 5.09 -1.51 -5.12
CA PRO A 136 5.83 -2.57 -5.81
C PRO A 136 6.78 -3.36 -4.90
N SER A 137 7.33 -2.70 -3.87
CA SER A 137 8.18 -3.36 -2.88
C SER A 137 7.41 -4.39 -2.05
N LEU A 138 6.11 -4.19 -1.87
CA LEU A 138 5.21 -5.09 -1.17
C LEU A 138 5.19 -6.49 -1.82
N PHE A 139 5.14 -6.56 -3.14
CA PHE A 139 5.13 -7.82 -3.87
C PHE A 139 6.48 -8.53 -3.89
N THR A 140 7.58 -7.80 -3.72
CA THR A 140 8.93 -8.36 -3.78
C THR A 140 9.48 -8.76 -2.41
N LEU A 141 8.93 -8.22 -1.33
CA LEU A 141 9.43 -8.46 0.02
C LEU A 141 9.29 -9.93 0.48
N PRO A 142 8.14 -10.61 0.27
CA PRO A 142 7.99 -12.03 0.65
C PRO A 142 8.97 -12.96 -0.08
N ALA A 143 9.37 -12.62 -1.30
CA ALA A 143 10.34 -13.41 -2.06
C ALA A 143 11.77 -13.33 -1.50
N ARG A 144 12.04 -12.38 -0.59
CA ARG A 144 13.35 -12.20 0.07
C ARG A 144 13.43 -12.85 1.45
N LEU A 145 12.36 -13.49 1.89
CA LEU A 145 12.35 -14.21 3.17
C LEU A 145 13.30 -15.42 3.11
N PRO A 146 13.95 -15.77 4.23
CA PRO A 146 14.75 -17.00 4.31
C PRO A 146 13.89 -18.21 3.97
N GLY A 147 14.40 -19.07 3.09
CA GLY A 147 13.68 -20.27 2.62
C GLY A 147 12.43 -19.95 1.79
N ALA A 148 12.40 -18.80 1.11
CA ALA A 148 11.30 -18.44 0.22
C ALA A 148 11.25 -19.40 -0.97
N THR A 149 10.13 -20.12 -1.08
CA THR A 149 9.76 -20.88 -2.27
C THR A 149 8.60 -20.18 -2.97
N PRO A 150 8.37 -20.38 -4.27
CA PRO A 150 7.22 -19.79 -4.97
C PRO A 150 5.89 -20.09 -4.26
N GLN A 151 5.73 -21.29 -3.71
CA GLN A 151 4.55 -21.69 -2.97
C GLN A 151 4.42 -20.92 -1.64
N LYS A 152 5.52 -20.79 -0.87
CA LYS A 152 5.52 -20.00 0.39
C LYS A 152 5.15 -18.55 0.11
N VAL A 153 5.71 -17.93 -0.91
CA VAL A 153 5.41 -16.55 -1.33
C VAL A 153 3.95 -16.40 -1.71
N ALA A 154 3.40 -17.32 -2.51
CA ALA A 154 2.00 -17.29 -2.93
C ALA A 154 1.06 -17.39 -1.71
N VAL A 155 1.30 -18.32 -0.79
CA VAL A 155 0.49 -18.49 0.43
C VAL A 155 0.54 -17.24 1.31
N ILE A 156 1.73 -16.66 1.54
CA ILE A 156 1.88 -15.45 2.37
C ILE A 156 1.14 -14.27 1.72
N LEU A 157 1.28 -14.06 0.41
CA LEU A 157 0.59 -12.98 -0.29
C LEU A 157 -0.93 -13.16 -0.28
N THR A 158 -1.42 -14.39 -0.48
CA THR A 158 -2.86 -14.67 -0.41
C THR A 158 -3.43 -14.39 0.98
N LEU A 159 -2.77 -14.88 2.03
CA LEU A 159 -3.16 -14.61 3.41
C LEU A 159 -3.13 -13.11 3.72
N TYR A 160 -2.05 -12.44 3.33
CA TYR A 160 -1.92 -11.00 3.51
C TYR A 160 -3.08 -10.23 2.89
N TRP A 161 -3.36 -10.45 1.60
CA TRP A 161 -4.44 -9.72 0.92
C TRP A 161 -5.81 -10.02 1.52
N THR A 162 -6.09 -11.28 1.83
CA THR A 162 -7.36 -11.66 2.47
C THR A 162 -7.54 -10.95 3.80
N MET A 163 -6.54 -11.01 4.69
CA MET A 163 -6.60 -10.38 6.00
C MET A 163 -6.61 -8.85 5.91
N ALA A 164 -5.82 -8.28 4.99
CA ALA A 164 -5.75 -6.84 4.78
C ALA A 164 -7.09 -6.26 4.32
N TYR A 165 -7.78 -6.91 3.39
CA TYR A 165 -9.09 -6.46 2.93
C TYR A 165 -10.16 -6.58 4.03
N ILE A 166 -10.16 -7.68 4.81
CA ILE A 166 -11.10 -7.83 5.93
C ILE A 166 -10.88 -6.70 6.94
N LEU A 167 -9.63 -6.48 7.36
CA LEU A 167 -9.27 -5.45 8.32
C LEU A 167 -9.56 -4.05 7.79
N GLN A 168 -9.26 -3.79 6.52
CA GLN A 168 -9.59 -2.55 5.83
C GLN A 168 -11.10 -2.27 5.86
N MET A 169 -11.94 -3.26 5.56
CA MET A 169 -13.40 -3.09 5.59
C MET A 169 -13.91 -2.74 6.99
N VAL A 170 -13.39 -3.41 8.03
CA VAL A 170 -13.76 -3.14 9.43
C VAL A 170 -13.37 -1.73 9.83
N ILE A 171 -12.13 -1.32 9.52
CA ILE A 171 -11.65 0.03 9.88
C ILE A 171 -12.35 1.10 9.06
N TYR A 172 -12.58 0.87 7.76
CA TYR A 172 -13.34 1.79 6.91
C TYR A 172 -14.76 2.00 7.45
N ALA A 173 -15.45 0.93 7.84
CA ALA A 173 -16.77 1.03 8.46
C ALA A 173 -16.74 1.86 9.76
N LEU A 174 -15.69 1.69 10.58
CA LEU A 174 -15.49 2.52 11.78
C LEU A 174 -15.26 3.99 11.42
N VAL A 175 -14.45 4.29 10.42
CA VAL A 175 -14.22 5.68 9.96
C VAL A 175 -15.50 6.32 9.45
N VAL A 176 -16.30 5.59 8.65
CA VAL A 176 -17.62 6.05 8.19
C VAL A 176 -18.56 6.30 9.37
N HIS A 177 -18.57 5.40 10.35
CA HIS A 177 -19.38 5.58 11.55
C HIS A 177 -18.95 6.83 12.32
N LEU A 178 -17.66 7.06 12.53
CA LEU A 178 -17.15 8.27 13.18
C LEU A 178 -17.51 9.54 12.41
N ALA A 179 -17.42 9.54 11.08
CA ALA A 179 -17.80 10.69 10.24
C ALA A 179 -19.29 11.05 10.38
N ASN A 180 -20.16 10.02 10.52
CA ASN A 180 -21.62 10.23 10.60
C ASN A 180 -22.12 10.54 12.01
N THR A 181 -21.43 10.06 13.06
CA THR A 181 -21.95 10.16 14.45
C THR A 181 -21.20 11.17 15.30
N VAL A 182 -19.94 11.43 15.01
CA VAL A 182 -19.11 12.35 15.80
C VAL A 182 -18.76 13.60 14.98
N SER A 183 -17.80 13.49 14.07
CA SER A 183 -17.48 14.55 13.10
C SER A 183 -16.54 14.03 12.00
N TRP A 184 -16.51 14.72 10.88
CA TRP A 184 -15.55 14.49 9.80
C TRP A 184 -14.11 14.67 10.26
N GLU A 185 -13.84 15.67 11.09
CA GLU A 185 -12.50 15.92 11.61
C GLU A 185 -11.97 14.73 12.40
N VAL A 186 -12.77 14.20 13.33
CA VAL A 186 -12.37 13.03 14.14
C VAL A 186 -12.11 11.81 13.24
N ALA A 187 -12.96 11.56 12.26
CA ALA A 187 -12.79 10.46 11.32
C ALA A 187 -11.50 10.58 10.50
N MET A 188 -11.19 11.79 10.03
CA MET A 188 -9.96 12.07 9.28
C MET A 188 -8.72 11.98 10.20
N PHE A 189 -8.75 12.55 11.40
CA PHE A 189 -7.66 12.41 12.36
C PHE A 189 -7.38 10.94 12.71
N PHE A 190 -8.43 10.15 12.97
CA PHE A 190 -8.28 8.72 13.20
C PHE A 190 -7.59 8.01 12.02
N THR A 191 -8.01 8.32 10.79
CA THR A 191 -7.42 7.77 9.57
C THR A 191 -5.93 8.11 9.46
N GLY A 192 -5.55 9.36 9.73
CA GLY A 192 -4.16 9.81 9.67
C GLY A 192 -3.26 9.18 10.72
N PHE A 193 -3.77 8.94 11.94
CA PHE A 193 -3.02 8.26 12.99
C PHE A 193 -2.88 6.76 12.76
N TYR A 194 -3.87 6.14 12.13
CA TYR A 194 -3.83 4.72 11.84
C TYR A 194 -2.90 4.37 10.67
N SER A 195 -2.66 5.28 9.73
CA SER A 195 -1.86 5.06 8.52
C SER A 195 -0.36 5.12 8.76
#